data_12243e924ec3a06a1f634175266d1f4b
#
_entry.id   12243e924ec3a06a1f634175266d1f4b
#
_cell.length_a   1.000
_cell.length_b   1.000
_cell.length_c   1.000
_cell.angle_alpha   90.00
_cell.angle_beta   90.00
_cell.angle_gamma   90.00
#
_symmetry.space_group_name_H-M   'P 1'
#
loop_
_entity.id
_entity.type
_entity.pdbx_description
1 polymer ?
#
loop_
_entity_poly.entity_id
_entity_poly.type
_entity_poly.pdbx_seq_one_letter_code
_entity_poly.pdbx_strand_id
1 'polypeptide(L)'
;MKAHYRSFAVTQRGVSATILLAALVVAAVVAVALTALLVNIFERKQEAKVTTTRLVEVTRDDTDPAKWGVNWPKQYDAYKLTAQATRTRFGGHGGSEALPQQKIDKDPWLKRMFLGYAFSIDYRDRRGHAFMLQDQENTQRQTKPQTGSCLHCHASIMPLYRELGGGDAMKGFEATYQMSYKDLNKKLHDMGHAQPVSCPDCHDPKTMQLIVTRPAFLVGIQKLAASDTPTPFAPSIERWRAAGKKVAYDPNVEATRGEMRTFVCAQCHIEYYCSSAMPLTVPWGKGLSADQTEVFWNETKMPDGGRFFDYKHAETGAPILKAQHPEFELWSQGVHARSGVACADCHMPYARDGATKVSDHWVRSPLLNISRACQGCHK
;
A
#
# COMPACT_ATOMS: atom_id res chain seq x y z
N MET A 1 -45.09 50.12 -63.55
CA MET A 1 -43.85 49.43 -63.20
C MET A 1 -44.17 47.98 -62.74
N LYS A 2 -43.95 46.98 -63.61
CA LYS A 2 -44.16 45.57 -63.28
C LYS A 2 -42.83 44.95 -62.98
N ALA A 3 -42.60 44.52 -61.71
CA ALA A 3 -41.42 43.81 -61.26
C ALA A 3 -41.50 42.32 -61.68
N HIS A 4 -40.57 41.87 -62.52
CA HIS A 4 -40.42 40.48 -62.88
C HIS A 4 -39.59 39.74 -61.77
N TYR A 5 -40.31 38.94 -61.00
CA TYR A 5 -39.64 37.98 -60.13
C TYR A 5 -39.12 36.75 -60.95
N ARG A 6 -37.80 36.57 -61.08
CA ARG A 6 -37.24 35.35 -61.63
C ARG A 6 -37.17 34.34 -60.52
N SER A 7 -37.94 33.28 -60.58
CA SER A 7 -37.86 32.10 -59.78
C SER A 7 -36.65 31.28 -60.21
N PHE A 8 -35.65 31.14 -59.33
CA PHE A 8 -34.55 30.15 -59.51
C PHE A 8 -35.05 28.81 -59.03
N ALA A 9 -35.40 27.94 -59.96
CA ALA A 9 -35.63 26.50 -59.66
C ALA A 9 -34.29 25.82 -59.37
N VAL A 10 -34.03 25.54 -58.10
CA VAL A 10 -32.92 24.65 -57.70
C VAL A 10 -33.33 23.22 -58.07
N THR A 11 -32.76 22.70 -59.11
CA THR A 11 -32.88 21.29 -59.50
C THR A 11 -32.15 20.44 -58.47
N GLN A 12 -32.88 19.89 -57.52
CA GLN A 12 -32.34 18.82 -56.64
C GLN A 12 -32.06 17.57 -57.53
N ARG A 13 -30.80 17.39 -57.91
CA ARG A 13 -30.37 16.10 -58.48
C ARG A 13 -30.39 15.09 -57.34
N GLY A 14 -31.40 14.23 -57.31
CA GLY A 14 -31.46 13.12 -56.36
C GLY A 14 -30.26 12.20 -56.55
N VAL A 15 -29.64 11.77 -55.45
CA VAL A 15 -28.57 10.80 -55.46
C VAL A 15 -29.11 9.51 -56.04
N SER A 16 -28.40 8.93 -57.02
CA SER A 16 -28.82 7.68 -57.67
C SER A 16 -28.95 6.56 -56.61
N ALA A 17 -29.98 5.73 -56.74
CA ALA A 17 -30.25 4.61 -55.82
C ALA A 17 -29.04 3.67 -55.73
N THR A 18 -28.26 3.51 -56.82
CA THR A 18 -27.00 2.75 -56.85
C THR A 18 -25.91 3.33 -55.95
N ILE A 19 -25.79 4.69 -55.91
CA ILE A 19 -24.80 5.34 -55.04
C ILE A 19 -25.21 5.17 -53.57
N LEU A 20 -26.50 5.30 -53.26
CA LEU A 20 -27.05 5.09 -51.91
C LEU A 20 -26.81 3.63 -51.44
N LEU A 21 -27.06 2.65 -52.30
CA LEU A 21 -26.83 1.25 -51.99
C LEU A 21 -25.34 0.96 -51.77
N ALA A 22 -24.47 1.49 -52.62
CA ALA A 22 -23.03 1.36 -52.45
C ALA A 22 -22.54 1.99 -51.16
N ALA A 23 -23.02 3.16 -50.78
CA ALA A 23 -22.70 3.83 -49.51
C ALA A 23 -23.17 3.01 -48.30
N LEU A 24 -24.35 2.41 -48.34
CA LEU A 24 -24.88 1.53 -47.30
C LEU A 24 -24.06 0.26 -47.17
N VAL A 25 -23.64 -0.35 -48.25
CA VAL A 25 -22.77 -1.54 -48.20
C VAL A 25 -21.39 -1.21 -47.58
N VAL A 26 -20.78 -0.11 -48.01
CA VAL A 26 -19.52 0.37 -47.42
C VAL A 26 -19.69 0.67 -45.94
N ALA A 27 -20.72 1.34 -45.54
CA ALA A 27 -21.00 1.64 -44.13
C ALA A 27 -21.19 0.36 -43.30
N ALA A 28 -21.90 -0.64 -43.84
CA ALA A 28 -22.09 -1.93 -43.18
C ALA A 28 -20.77 -2.69 -43.04
N VAL A 29 -19.92 -2.72 -44.06
CA VAL A 29 -18.59 -3.35 -43.98
C VAL A 29 -17.70 -2.67 -42.95
N VAL A 30 -17.68 -1.33 -42.94
CA VAL A 30 -16.92 -0.57 -41.95
C VAL A 30 -17.46 -0.83 -40.53
N ALA A 31 -18.76 -0.87 -40.33
CA ALA A 31 -19.36 -1.15 -39.01
C ALA A 31 -18.99 -2.58 -38.54
N VAL A 32 -19.04 -3.59 -39.42
CA VAL A 32 -18.62 -4.97 -39.09
C VAL A 32 -17.13 -5.01 -38.72
N ALA A 33 -16.28 -4.35 -39.51
CA ALA A 33 -14.84 -4.30 -39.24
C ALA A 33 -14.51 -3.63 -37.89
N LEU A 34 -15.16 -2.52 -37.57
CA LEU A 34 -15.00 -1.82 -36.28
C LEU A 34 -15.50 -2.67 -35.12
N THR A 35 -16.66 -3.33 -35.28
CA THR A 35 -17.19 -4.25 -34.26
C THR A 35 -16.24 -5.41 -33.99
N ALA A 36 -15.74 -6.05 -35.04
CA ALA A 36 -14.77 -7.15 -34.93
C ALA A 36 -13.47 -6.70 -34.25
N LEU A 37 -12.99 -5.48 -34.56
CA LEU A 37 -11.82 -4.88 -33.88
C LEU A 37 -12.07 -4.66 -32.40
N LEU A 38 -13.22 -4.10 -32.05
CA LEU A 38 -13.61 -3.88 -30.66
C LEU A 38 -13.73 -5.19 -29.88
N VAL A 39 -14.40 -6.18 -30.44
CA VAL A 39 -14.50 -7.52 -29.83
C VAL A 39 -13.11 -8.11 -29.59
N ASN A 40 -12.22 -8.08 -30.57
CA ASN A 40 -10.84 -8.56 -30.43
C ASN A 40 -10.07 -7.81 -29.33
N ILE A 41 -10.24 -6.48 -29.22
CA ILE A 41 -9.63 -5.68 -28.15
C ILE A 41 -10.16 -6.11 -26.77
N PHE A 42 -11.47 -6.33 -26.65
CA PHE A 42 -12.07 -6.77 -25.40
C PHE A 42 -11.65 -8.18 -25.01
N GLU A 43 -11.63 -9.11 -25.93
CA GLU A 43 -11.13 -10.48 -25.71
C GLU A 43 -9.68 -10.48 -25.27
N ARG A 44 -8.79 -9.78 -25.96
CA ARG A 44 -7.37 -9.65 -25.56
C ARG A 44 -7.19 -8.99 -24.19
N LYS A 45 -8.06 -8.01 -23.85
CA LYS A 45 -8.05 -7.41 -22.51
C LYS A 45 -8.52 -8.40 -21.43
N GLN A 46 -9.45 -9.28 -21.75
CA GLN A 46 -9.89 -10.33 -20.82
C GLN A 46 -8.83 -11.43 -20.67
N GLU A 47 -8.27 -11.90 -21.77
CA GLU A 47 -7.15 -12.85 -21.76
C GLU A 47 -5.95 -12.33 -20.96
N ALA A 48 -5.61 -11.05 -21.11
CA ALA A 48 -4.54 -10.41 -20.34
C ALA A 48 -4.82 -10.30 -18.83
N LYS A 49 -6.09 -10.43 -18.40
CA LYS A 49 -6.48 -10.43 -16.99
C LYS A 49 -6.46 -11.82 -16.36
N VAL A 50 -6.58 -12.86 -17.16
CA VAL A 50 -6.58 -14.23 -16.69
C VAL A 50 -5.15 -14.77 -16.80
N THR A 51 -4.50 -15.01 -15.66
CA THR A 51 -3.26 -15.79 -15.63
C THR A 51 -3.63 -17.23 -16.00
N THR A 52 -3.44 -17.57 -17.26
CA THR A 52 -3.92 -18.82 -17.85
C THR A 52 -3.16 -20.06 -17.39
N THR A 53 -1.99 -19.88 -16.74
CA THR A 53 -1.18 -21.01 -16.30
C THR A 53 -0.64 -20.74 -14.91
N ARG A 54 -1.24 -21.38 -13.89
CA ARG A 54 -0.67 -21.49 -12.56
C ARG A 54 -0.04 -22.87 -12.42
N LEU A 55 1.21 -22.90 -12.00
CA LEU A 55 1.94 -24.15 -11.78
C LEU A 55 1.58 -24.75 -10.40
N VAL A 56 1.29 -23.89 -9.43
CA VAL A 56 0.87 -24.27 -8.08
C VAL A 56 -0.31 -23.42 -7.63
N GLU A 57 -1.24 -24.02 -6.89
CA GLU A 57 -2.30 -23.27 -6.23
C GLU A 57 -1.78 -22.53 -5.00
N VAL A 58 -2.15 -21.26 -4.89
CA VAL A 58 -1.84 -20.42 -3.75
C VAL A 58 -3.12 -19.85 -3.15
N THR A 59 -3.12 -19.72 -1.83
CA THR A 59 -4.23 -19.21 -1.03
C THR A 59 -3.80 -18.00 -0.21
N ARG A 60 -4.74 -17.38 0.50
CA ARG A 60 -4.43 -16.28 1.44
C ARG A 60 -3.63 -16.70 2.66
N ASP A 61 -3.55 -18.01 2.93
CA ASP A 61 -2.80 -18.57 4.07
C ASP A 61 -1.41 -19.06 3.66
N ASP A 62 -1.10 -19.08 2.39
CA ASP A 62 0.24 -19.40 1.88
C ASP A 62 1.17 -18.18 2.04
N THR A 63 1.75 -18.04 3.21
CA THR A 63 2.62 -16.92 3.56
C THR A 63 4.04 -17.06 3.04
N ASP A 64 4.50 -18.26 2.66
CA ASP A 64 5.81 -18.49 2.08
C ASP A 64 5.91 -17.85 0.69
N PRO A 65 6.76 -16.81 0.50
CA PRO A 65 6.92 -16.16 -0.80
C PRO A 65 7.52 -17.10 -1.85
N ALA A 66 8.26 -18.16 -1.47
CA ALA A 66 8.83 -19.11 -2.41
C ALA A 66 7.73 -19.92 -3.14
N LYS A 67 6.65 -20.28 -2.46
CA LYS A 67 5.50 -20.95 -3.09
C LYS A 67 4.86 -20.08 -4.16
N TRP A 68 4.70 -18.78 -3.90
CA TRP A 68 4.21 -17.81 -4.88
C TRP A 68 5.21 -17.63 -6.04
N GLY A 69 6.51 -17.68 -5.72
CA GLY A 69 7.59 -17.57 -6.69
C GLY A 69 7.57 -18.61 -7.81
N VAL A 70 6.95 -19.76 -7.58
CA VAL A 70 6.74 -20.79 -8.63
C VAL A 70 5.88 -20.24 -9.76
N ASN A 71 4.84 -19.46 -9.44
CA ASN A 71 3.95 -18.84 -10.43
C ASN A 71 4.49 -17.51 -10.96
N TRP A 72 5.23 -16.75 -10.13
CA TRP A 72 5.71 -15.40 -10.43
C TRP A 72 7.21 -15.26 -10.13
N PRO A 73 8.08 -16.00 -10.85
CA PRO A 73 9.51 -16.09 -10.52
C PRO A 73 10.23 -14.74 -10.62
N LYS A 74 9.89 -13.89 -11.60
CA LYS A 74 10.54 -12.57 -11.77
C LYS A 74 10.30 -11.64 -10.58
N GLN A 75 9.08 -11.62 -10.07
CA GLN A 75 8.70 -10.82 -8.91
C GLN A 75 9.37 -11.37 -7.64
N TYR A 76 9.37 -12.68 -7.48
CA TYR A 76 10.01 -13.34 -6.34
C TYR A 76 11.54 -13.16 -6.35
N ASP A 77 12.18 -13.29 -7.52
CA ASP A 77 13.61 -13.03 -7.66
C ASP A 77 13.97 -11.58 -7.29
N ALA A 78 13.17 -10.61 -7.75
CA ALA A 78 13.34 -9.22 -7.36
C ALA A 78 13.11 -8.99 -5.84
N TYR A 79 12.11 -9.65 -5.25
CA TYR A 79 11.86 -9.61 -3.80
C TYR A 79 13.08 -10.13 -3.00
N LYS A 80 13.71 -11.23 -3.42
CA LYS A 80 14.90 -11.78 -2.79
C LYS A 80 16.10 -10.82 -2.83
N LEU A 81 16.15 -9.91 -3.81
CA LEU A 81 17.24 -8.92 -3.93
C LEU A 81 17.28 -7.92 -2.76
N THR A 82 16.25 -7.85 -1.91
CA THR A 82 16.31 -7.07 -0.67
C THR A 82 17.44 -7.53 0.26
N ALA A 83 17.95 -8.76 0.08
CA ALA A 83 19.12 -9.27 0.74
C ALA A 83 20.46 -8.62 0.29
N GLN A 84 20.52 -8.01 -0.89
CA GLN A 84 21.76 -7.45 -1.41
C GLN A 84 22.19 -6.19 -0.66
N ALA A 85 23.47 -6.11 -0.33
CA ALA A 85 24.08 -4.96 0.32
C ALA A 85 24.20 -3.80 -0.67
N THR A 86 23.29 -2.84 -0.60
CA THR A 86 23.31 -1.60 -1.40
C THR A 86 23.09 -0.39 -0.50
N ARG A 87 23.77 0.73 -0.83
CA ARG A 87 23.62 1.99 -0.09
C ARG A 87 23.64 3.16 -1.05
N THR A 88 22.83 4.17 -0.74
CA THR A 88 22.96 5.48 -1.40
C THR A 88 24.18 6.21 -0.86
N ARG A 89 24.65 7.24 -1.59
CA ARG A 89 25.69 8.15 -1.09
C ARG A 89 25.30 8.87 0.21
N PHE A 90 24.03 8.91 0.55
CA PHE A 90 23.51 9.50 1.78
C PHE A 90 23.36 8.50 2.92
N GLY A 91 23.86 7.27 2.78
CA GLY A 91 23.83 6.24 3.81
C GLY A 91 22.52 5.46 3.91
N GLY A 92 21.53 5.70 3.03
CA GLY A 92 20.28 4.95 3.00
C GLY A 92 20.55 3.46 2.76
N HIS A 93 19.83 2.59 3.50
CA HIS A 93 19.98 1.14 3.39
C HIS A 93 19.15 0.60 2.24
N GLY A 94 19.76 -0.18 1.34
CA GLY A 94 19.09 -0.78 0.19
C GLY A 94 18.76 -2.27 0.34
N GLY A 95 19.06 -2.87 1.47
CA GLY A 95 19.00 -4.31 1.75
C GLY A 95 20.39 -4.89 1.98
N SER A 96 20.52 -5.89 2.82
CA SER A 96 21.76 -6.62 3.11
C SER A 96 21.51 -7.80 4.03
N GLU A 97 22.27 -8.88 3.88
CA GLU A 97 22.31 -9.98 4.87
C GLU A 97 23.04 -9.56 6.16
N ALA A 98 23.98 -8.63 6.07
CA ALA A 98 24.66 -8.09 7.23
C ALA A 98 23.74 -7.17 8.05
N LEU A 99 23.75 -7.33 9.38
CA LEU A 99 23.06 -6.41 10.29
C LEU A 99 23.60 -4.99 10.13
N PRO A 100 22.74 -3.98 9.95
CA PRO A 100 23.16 -2.59 9.94
C PRO A 100 23.76 -2.17 11.27
N GLN A 101 24.70 -1.21 11.21
CA GLN A 101 25.29 -0.61 12.41
C GLN A 101 24.21 0.06 13.27
N GLN A 102 24.39 0.03 14.59
CA GLN A 102 23.57 0.77 15.55
C GLN A 102 23.66 2.28 15.29
N LYS A 103 22.52 2.95 15.15
CA LYS A 103 22.46 4.41 15.06
C LYS A 103 22.87 5.08 16.37
N ILE A 104 22.52 4.46 17.49
CA ILE A 104 22.87 4.95 18.84
C ILE A 104 24.35 4.86 19.18
N ASP A 105 25.13 4.00 18.48
CA ASP A 105 26.59 3.96 18.61
C ASP A 105 27.23 5.08 17.78
N LYS A 106 26.63 5.40 16.64
CA LYS A 106 27.09 6.45 15.75
C LYS A 106 26.76 7.84 16.30
N ASP A 107 25.59 7.98 16.93
CA ASP A 107 25.13 9.20 17.55
C ASP A 107 24.59 8.93 18.97
N PRO A 108 25.44 9.08 20.01
CA PRO A 108 25.06 8.80 21.39
C PRO A 108 23.91 9.67 21.92
N TRP A 109 23.65 10.85 21.33
CA TRP A 109 22.53 11.71 21.73
C TRP A 109 21.19 11.05 21.43
N LEU A 110 21.10 10.24 20.37
CA LEU A 110 19.90 9.44 20.07
C LEU A 110 19.57 8.49 21.22
N LYS A 111 20.59 7.85 21.80
CA LYS A 111 20.40 6.98 22.96
C LYS A 111 19.78 7.74 24.13
N ARG A 112 20.31 8.93 24.43
CA ARG A 112 19.80 9.77 25.52
C ARG A 112 18.39 10.28 25.23
N MET A 113 18.13 10.73 24.01
CA MET A 113 16.82 11.24 23.59
C MET A 113 15.72 10.18 23.71
N PHE A 114 16.06 8.90 23.49
CA PHE A 114 15.11 7.79 23.59
C PHE A 114 15.12 7.06 24.93
N LEU A 115 15.77 7.58 25.97
CA LEU A 115 15.76 6.95 27.30
C LEU A 115 14.33 6.78 27.81
N GLY A 116 13.99 5.54 28.21
CA GLY A 116 12.62 5.15 28.55
C GLY A 116 11.85 4.49 27.40
N TYR A 117 12.36 4.59 26.18
CA TYR A 117 11.81 3.93 25.01
C TYR A 117 12.76 2.87 24.43
N ALA A 118 12.21 1.87 23.76
CA ALA A 118 12.97 0.72 23.27
C ALA A 118 14.10 1.08 22.27
N PHE A 119 14.02 2.21 21.57
CA PHE A 119 15.08 2.68 20.66
C PHE A 119 16.37 3.10 21.36
N SER A 120 16.34 3.38 22.66
CA SER A 120 17.58 3.57 23.42
C SER A 120 18.40 2.30 23.61
N ILE A 121 17.81 1.13 23.34
CA ILE A 121 18.44 -0.18 23.49
C ILE A 121 18.99 -0.68 22.15
N ASP A 122 18.18 -0.57 21.08
CA ASP A 122 18.56 -1.03 19.74
C ASP A 122 17.83 -0.19 18.68
N TYR A 123 18.59 0.56 17.89
CA TYR A 123 18.09 1.39 16.80
C TYR A 123 18.96 1.25 15.57
N ARG A 124 18.47 0.47 14.59
CA ARG A 124 19.16 0.17 13.33
C ARG A 124 18.25 0.48 12.14
N ASP A 125 18.85 0.68 10.97
CA ASP A 125 18.11 0.66 9.70
C ASP A 125 17.56 -0.75 9.43
N ARG A 126 16.45 -0.85 8.72
CA ARG A 126 15.87 -2.12 8.31
C ARG A 126 16.52 -2.64 7.03
N ARG A 127 16.57 -3.95 6.88
CA ARG A 127 17.21 -4.61 5.74
C ARG A 127 16.25 -4.86 4.57
N GLY A 128 14.98 -4.47 4.66
CA GLY A 128 13.94 -4.67 3.66
C GLY A 128 12.96 -5.79 4.02
N HIS A 129 11.94 -5.99 3.18
CA HIS A 129 10.79 -6.84 3.50
C HIS A 129 11.19 -8.29 3.79
N ALA A 130 12.13 -8.85 3.06
CA ALA A 130 12.59 -10.24 3.27
C ALA A 130 13.21 -10.50 4.65
N PHE A 131 13.65 -9.47 5.36
CA PHE A 131 14.25 -9.57 6.68
C PHE A 131 13.38 -9.02 7.82
N MET A 132 12.21 -8.51 7.53
CA MET A 132 11.42 -7.78 8.54
C MET A 132 11.13 -8.59 9.79
N LEU A 133 10.73 -9.86 9.66
CA LEU A 133 10.46 -10.74 10.79
C LEU A 133 11.77 -11.06 11.53
N GLN A 134 12.81 -11.47 10.83
CA GLN A 134 14.12 -11.78 11.41
C GLN A 134 14.71 -10.58 12.16
N ASP A 135 14.61 -9.37 11.61
CA ASP A 135 15.07 -8.16 12.29
C ASP A 135 14.28 -7.88 13.58
N GLN A 136 12.98 -8.20 13.56
CA GLN A 136 12.13 -8.03 14.74
C GLN A 136 12.39 -9.12 15.80
N GLU A 137 12.72 -10.34 15.40
CA GLU A 137 13.08 -11.42 16.31
C GLU A 137 14.43 -11.19 16.99
N ASN A 138 15.40 -10.68 16.25
CA ASN A 138 16.78 -10.55 16.69
C ASN A 138 17.13 -9.16 17.28
N THR A 139 16.19 -8.22 17.33
CA THR A 139 16.46 -6.93 17.97
C THR A 139 16.62 -7.07 19.48
N GLN A 140 17.62 -6.37 20.07
CA GLN A 140 17.81 -6.32 21.53
C GLN A 140 16.61 -5.65 22.26
N ARG A 141 15.72 -4.97 21.55
CA ARG A 141 14.46 -4.43 22.12
C ARG A 141 13.59 -5.52 22.73
N GLN A 142 13.72 -6.78 22.28
CA GLN A 142 12.99 -7.93 22.82
C GLN A 142 13.48 -8.36 24.22
N THR A 143 14.54 -7.75 24.74
CA THR A 143 14.95 -7.91 26.15
C THR A 143 14.00 -7.21 27.13
N LYS A 144 13.15 -6.32 26.63
CA LYS A 144 12.07 -5.67 27.39
C LYS A 144 10.73 -6.21 26.92
N PRO A 145 9.70 -6.18 27.77
CA PRO A 145 8.35 -6.55 27.35
C PRO A 145 7.89 -5.71 26.13
N GLN A 146 7.49 -6.42 25.07
CA GLN A 146 6.94 -5.83 23.85
C GLN A 146 5.55 -6.41 23.60
N THR A 147 4.66 -5.61 23.01
CA THR A 147 3.34 -6.07 22.58
C THR A 147 3.41 -6.88 21.29
N GLY A 148 2.48 -7.81 21.11
CA GLY A 148 2.30 -8.56 19.87
C GLY A 148 1.98 -7.71 18.64
N SER A 149 1.54 -6.45 18.84
CA SER A 149 1.25 -5.51 17.75
C SER A 149 2.43 -5.25 16.81
N CYS A 150 3.67 -5.50 17.23
CA CYS A 150 4.84 -5.39 16.35
C CYS A 150 4.70 -6.27 15.10
N LEU A 151 4.13 -7.46 15.24
CA LEU A 151 3.95 -8.40 14.13
C LEU A 151 2.94 -7.93 13.08
N HIS A 152 2.11 -6.94 13.41
CA HIS A 152 1.16 -6.33 12.45
C HIS A 152 1.85 -5.86 11.17
N CYS A 153 3.03 -5.26 11.29
CA CYS A 153 3.82 -4.73 10.18
C CYS A 153 5.06 -5.59 9.86
N HIS A 154 5.53 -6.43 10.79
CA HIS A 154 6.79 -7.16 10.65
C HIS A 154 6.65 -8.61 10.21
N ALA A 155 5.42 -9.11 10.02
CA ALA A 155 5.15 -10.48 9.60
C ALA A 155 3.97 -10.56 8.63
N SER A 156 3.87 -11.68 7.91
CA SER A 156 2.65 -12.07 7.19
C SER A 156 1.62 -12.63 8.18
N ILE A 157 0.98 -11.72 8.95
CA ILE A 157 0.25 -12.02 10.20
C ILE A 157 -1.19 -12.49 9.99
N MET A 158 -1.77 -12.33 8.79
CA MET A 158 -3.20 -12.51 8.58
C MET A 158 -3.75 -13.91 8.89
N PRO A 159 -3.02 -15.03 8.65
CA PRO A 159 -3.47 -16.35 9.10
C PRO A 159 -3.64 -16.43 10.62
N LEU A 160 -2.70 -15.84 11.39
CA LEU A 160 -2.78 -15.81 12.84
C LEU A 160 -3.95 -14.97 13.35
N TYR A 161 -4.26 -13.84 12.69
CA TYR A 161 -5.45 -13.05 13.03
C TYR A 161 -6.73 -13.83 12.80
N ARG A 162 -6.84 -14.57 11.68
CA ARG A 162 -8.02 -15.43 11.43
C ARG A 162 -8.13 -16.55 12.46
N GLU A 163 -7.03 -17.18 12.81
CA GLU A 163 -6.99 -18.22 13.85
C GLU A 163 -7.49 -17.69 15.19
N LEU A 164 -6.92 -16.58 15.67
CA LEU A 164 -7.29 -15.98 16.96
C LEU A 164 -8.72 -15.41 16.98
N GLY A 165 -9.22 -14.99 15.83
CA GLY A 165 -10.57 -14.42 15.70
C GLY A 165 -11.65 -15.41 15.29
N GLY A 166 -11.36 -16.72 15.21
CA GLY A 166 -12.32 -17.71 14.75
C GLY A 166 -12.79 -17.46 13.31
N GLY A 167 -11.88 -17.06 12.42
CA GLY A 167 -12.13 -16.69 11.03
C GLY A 167 -12.25 -15.17 10.78
N ASP A 168 -12.47 -14.37 11.82
CA ASP A 168 -12.59 -12.92 11.76
C ASP A 168 -11.24 -12.25 12.09
N ALA A 169 -10.61 -11.70 11.06
CA ALA A 169 -9.30 -11.07 11.23
C ALA A 169 -9.32 -9.81 12.10
N MET A 170 -10.45 -9.08 12.16
CA MET A 170 -10.58 -7.89 13.01
C MET A 170 -10.59 -8.29 14.48
N LYS A 171 -11.38 -9.30 14.85
CA LYS A 171 -11.39 -9.85 16.21
C LYS A 171 -10.02 -10.40 16.62
N GLY A 172 -9.34 -11.09 15.71
CA GLY A 172 -7.98 -11.56 15.95
C GLY A 172 -6.99 -10.43 16.17
N PHE A 173 -7.06 -9.38 15.37
CA PHE A 173 -6.26 -8.17 15.56
C PHE A 173 -6.49 -7.53 16.94
N GLU A 174 -7.75 -7.37 17.34
CA GLU A 174 -8.13 -6.83 18.65
C GLU A 174 -7.64 -7.70 19.82
N ALA A 175 -7.54 -9.01 19.64
CA ALA A 175 -7.03 -9.92 20.67
C ALA A 175 -5.50 -9.82 20.87
N THR A 176 -4.75 -9.36 19.86
CA THR A 176 -3.28 -9.45 19.86
C THR A 176 -2.54 -8.39 20.66
N TYR A 177 -3.12 -7.19 20.88
CA TYR A 177 -2.38 -6.10 21.55
C TYR A 177 -2.07 -6.40 23.02
N GLN A 178 -2.89 -7.23 23.68
CA GLN A 178 -2.68 -7.67 25.06
C GLN A 178 -1.69 -8.85 25.16
N MET A 179 -1.43 -9.54 24.05
CA MET A 179 -0.49 -10.64 24.03
C MET A 179 0.95 -10.13 23.98
N SER A 180 1.87 -10.83 24.65
CA SER A 180 3.27 -10.51 24.51
C SER A 180 3.77 -10.82 23.09
N TYR A 181 4.76 -10.06 22.63
CA TYR A 181 5.44 -10.36 21.36
C TYR A 181 5.92 -11.81 21.29
N LYS A 182 6.56 -12.30 22.37
CA LYS A 182 7.14 -13.64 22.44
C LYS A 182 6.10 -14.73 22.25
N ASP A 183 4.94 -14.61 22.93
CA ASP A 183 3.88 -15.62 22.85
C ASP A 183 3.23 -15.61 21.46
N LEU A 184 3.00 -14.41 20.92
CA LEU A 184 2.39 -14.28 19.60
C LEU A 184 3.34 -14.76 18.50
N ASN A 185 4.64 -14.43 18.57
CA ASN A 185 5.63 -14.89 17.62
C ASN A 185 5.80 -16.42 17.68
N LYS A 186 5.84 -16.98 18.90
CA LYS A 186 5.88 -18.43 19.07
C LYS A 186 4.66 -19.09 18.39
N LYS A 187 3.46 -18.57 18.61
CA LYS A 187 2.25 -19.10 17.99
C LYS A 187 2.33 -19.04 16.46
N LEU A 188 2.88 -17.95 15.89
CA LEU A 188 3.09 -17.81 14.45
C LEU A 188 4.05 -18.89 13.89
N HIS A 189 5.11 -19.21 14.62
CA HIS A 189 6.04 -20.32 14.30
C HIS A 189 5.35 -21.68 14.41
N ASP A 190 4.63 -21.92 15.51
CA ASP A 190 3.94 -23.19 15.75
C ASP A 190 2.91 -23.50 14.63
N MET A 191 2.31 -22.47 14.05
CA MET A 191 1.38 -22.59 12.91
C MET A 191 2.08 -22.78 11.56
N GLY A 192 3.41 -22.67 11.48
CA GLY A 192 4.16 -22.73 10.22
C GLY A 192 4.02 -21.48 9.33
N HIS A 193 3.55 -20.36 9.87
CA HIS A 193 3.33 -19.10 9.16
C HIS A 193 4.34 -18.00 9.51
N ALA A 194 5.46 -18.34 10.15
CA ALA A 194 6.50 -17.39 10.51
C ALA A 194 7.28 -16.90 9.29
N GLN A 195 6.64 -16.04 8.51
CA GLN A 195 7.18 -15.42 7.30
C GLN A 195 7.18 -13.89 7.44
N PRO A 196 8.15 -13.19 6.82
CA PRO A 196 8.13 -11.75 6.72
C PRO A 196 6.93 -11.29 5.87
N VAL A 197 6.77 -9.98 5.68
CA VAL A 197 5.76 -9.45 4.75
C VAL A 197 5.99 -10.06 3.36
N SER A 198 4.96 -10.66 2.80
CA SER A 198 5.05 -11.47 1.58
C SER A 198 3.87 -11.22 0.61
N CYS A 199 3.77 -12.03 -0.42
CA CYS A 199 2.81 -11.83 -1.50
C CYS A 199 1.35 -11.65 -1.05
N PRO A 200 0.77 -12.51 -0.17
CA PRO A 200 -0.64 -12.40 0.24
C PRO A 200 -0.96 -11.16 1.09
N ASP A 201 0.05 -10.44 1.56
CA ASP A 201 -0.16 -9.19 2.30
C ASP A 201 -0.58 -8.03 1.39
N CYS A 202 -0.26 -8.13 0.09
CA CYS A 202 -0.53 -7.11 -0.92
C CYS A 202 -1.37 -7.61 -2.09
N HIS A 203 -1.46 -8.94 -2.33
CA HIS A 203 -2.10 -9.50 -3.50
C HIS A 203 -3.19 -10.53 -3.17
N ASP A 204 -4.31 -10.42 -3.86
CA ASP A 204 -5.32 -11.47 -3.87
C ASP A 204 -4.80 -12.71 -4.62
N PRO A 205 -4.80 -13.90 -4.02
CA PRO A 205 -4.21 -15.09 -4.62
C PRO A 205 -4.91 -15.54 -5.92
N LYS A 206 -6.19 -15.23 -6.10
CA LYS A 206 -6.94 -15.64 -7.28
C LYS A 206 -6.74 -14.71 -8.46
N THR A 207 -6.71 -13.40 -8.21
CA THR A 207 -6.73 -12.38 -9.26
C THR A 207 -5.41 -11.62 -9.40
N MET A 208 -4.51 -11.71 -8.42
CA MET A 208 -3.32 -10.88 -8.27
C MET A 208 -3.61 -9.38 -8.20
N GLN A 209 -4.85 -9.00 -7.98
CA GLN A 209 -5.20 -7.62 -7.67
C GLN A 209 -4.58 -7.19 -6.35
N LEU A 210 -4.25 -5.91 -6.23
CA LEU A 210 -3.80 -5.34 -4.98
C LEU A 210 -4.94 -5.35 -3.98
N ILE A 211 -4.64 -5.76 -2.75
CA ILE A 211 -5.57 -5.77 -1.62
C ILE A 211 -4.91 -5.20 -0.37
N VAL A 212 -5.68 -4.45 0.38
CA VAL A 212 -5.33 -4.06 1.75
C VAL A 212 -5.83 -5.14 2.69
N THR A 213 -4.96 -5.62 3.56
CA THR A 213 -5.26 -6.73 4.48
C THR A 213 -5.23 -6.29 5.95
N ARG A 214 -4.50 -5.23 6.30
CA ARG A 214 -4.20 -4.85 7.69
C ARG A 214 -5.38 -4.14 8.37
N PRO A 215 -5.96 -4.70 9.45
CA PRO A 215 -7.10 -4.11 10.16
C PRO A 215 -6.88 -2.69 10.65
N ALA A 216 -5.70 -2.36 11.18
CA ALA A 216 -5.42 -1.01 11.67
C ALA A 216 -5.53 0.06 10.56
N PHE A 217 -5.01 -0.24 9.37
CA PHE A 217 -5.16 0.64 8.21
C PHE A 217 -6.63 0.79 7.80
N LEU A 218 -7.39 -0.33 7.77
CA LEU A 218 -8.82 -0.28 7.42
C LEU A 218 -9.59 0.62 8.38
N VAL A 219 -9.35 0.50 9.68
CA VAL A 219 -9.96 1.40 10.68
C VAL A 219 -9.50 2.85 10.48
N GLY A 220 -8.21 3.07 10.24
CA GLY A 220 -7.65 4.41 10.02
C GLY A 220 -8.24 5.10 8.81
N ILE A 221 -8.26 4.42 7.64
CA ILE A 221 -8.78 5.01 6.40
C ILE A 221 -10.29 5.22 6.44
N GLN A 222 -11.03 4.39 7.17
CA GLN A 222 -12.46 4.60 7.41
C GLN A 222 -12.71 5.88 8.23
N LYS A 223 -11.92 6.11 9.27
CA LYS A 223 -11.99 7.35 10.07
C LYS A 223 -11.64 8.57 9.23
N LEU A 224 -10.58 8.49 8.42
CA LEU A 224 -10.21 9.55 7.48
C LEU A 224 -11.32 9.83 6.47
N ALA A 225 -11.87 8.78 5.86
CA ALA A 225 -12.95 8.92 4.90
C ALA A 225 -14.21 9.54 5.51
N ALA A 226 -14.53 9.19 6.77
CA ALA A 226 -15.66 9.75 7.50
C ALA A 226 -15.44 11.19 7.97
N SER A 227 -14.18 11.65 8.10
CA SER A 227 -13.84 13.02 8.50
C SER A 227 -14.14 14.04 7.40
N ASP A 228 -14.09 15.33 7.75
CA ASP A 228 -14.26 16.43 6.78
C ASP A 228 -12.92 16.87 6.14
N THR A 229 -11.81 16.17 6.46
CA THR A 229 -10.49 16.48 5.90
C THR A 229 -10.48 16.21 4.39
N PRO A 230 -10.12 17.19 3.54
CA PRO A 230 -9.97 16.97 2.11
C PRO A 230 -8.92 15.92 1.79
N THR A 231 -9.23 15.00 0.87
CA THR A 231 -8.34 13.92 0.46
C THR A 231 -8.06 13.93 -1.05
N PRO A 232 -7.44 15.02 -1.60
CA PRO A 232 -7.22 15.16 -3.04
C PRO A 232 -6.32 14.07 -3.64
N PHE A 233 -5.55 13.39 -2.81
CA PHE A 233 -4.71 12.24 -3.17
C PHE A 233 -5.50 10.92 -3.26
N ALA A 234 -6.73 10.89 -2.76
CA ALA A 234 -7.60 9.71 -2.73
C ALA A 234 -9.00 10.03 -3.31
N PRO A 235 -9.11 10.21 -4.64
CA PRO A 235 -10.38 10.52 -5.30
C PRO A 235 -11.51 9.53 -5.01
N SER A 236 -11.20 8.29 -4.66
CA SER A 236 -12.23 7.30 -4.28
C SER A 236 -12.93 7.67 -2.97
N ILE A 237 -12.22 8.26 -2.01
CA ILE A 237 -12.82 8.76 -0.77
C ILE A 237 -13.81 9.89 -1.09
N GLU A 238 -13.43 10.83 -1.97
CA GLU A 238 -14.29 11.93 -2.36
C GLU A 238 -15.54 11.43 -3.12
N ARG A 239 -15.40 10.43 -4.00
CA ARG A 239 -16.55 9.78 -4.66
C ARG A 239 -17.47 9.09 -3.65
N TRP A 240 -16.91 8.36 -2.70
CA TRP A 240 -17.68 7.70 -1.64
C TRP A 240 -18.44 8.71 -0.76
N ARG A 241 -17.81 9.82 -0.42
CA ARG A 241 -18.46 10.95 0.30
C ARG A 241 -19.62 11.53 -0.50
N ALA A 242 -19.41 11.79 -1.79
CA ALA A 242 -20.43 12.32 -2.69
C ALA A 242 -21.61 11.35 -2.90
N ALA A 243 -21.37 10.04 -2.78
CA ALA A 243 -22.40 9.01 -2.83
C ALA A 243 -23.22 8.87 -1.53
N GLY A 244 -22.93 9.69 -0.52
CA GLY A 244 -23.72 9.80 0.71
C GLY A 244 -23.30 8.88 1.84
N LYS A 245 -22.09 8.30 1.83
CA LYS A 245 -21.48 7.53 2.94
C LYS A 245 -22.39 6.40 3.49
N LYS A 246 -23.10 5.70 2.63
CA LYS A 246 -24.14 4.72 3.01
C LYS A 246 -23.60 3.49 3.75
N VAL A 247 -22.37 3.10 3.44
CA VAL A 247 -21.65 2.00 4.07
C VAL A 247 -20.25 2.48 4.46
N ALA A 248 -19.56 1.77 5.35
CA ALA A 248 -18.17 2.10 5.69
C ALA A 248 -17.28 2.09 4.43
N TYR A 249 -16.35 3.03 4.32
CA TYR A 249 -15.41 3.05 3.21
C TYR A 249 -14.52 1.79 3.24
N ASP A 250 -14.48 1.08 2.11
CA ASP A 250 -13.59 -0.08 1.92
C ASP A 250 -12.66 0.19 0.71
N PRO A 251 -11.34 0.37 0.95
CA PRO A 251 -10.41 0.61 -0.14
C PRO A 251 -10.33 -0.56 -1.15
N ASN A 252 -10.63 -1.78 -0.73
CA ASN A 252 -10.63 -2.95 -1.62
C ASN A 252 -11.79 -2.93 -2.63
N VAL A 253 -12.84 -2.13 -2.36
CA VAL A 253 -14.02 -1.99 -3.22
C VAL A 253 -13.98 -0.65 -3.98
N GLU A 254 -13.65 0.43 -3.29
CA GLU A 254 -13.83 1.80 -3.76
C GLU A 254 -12.59 2.37 -4.46
N ALA A 255 -11.39 1.94 -4.03
CA ALA A 255 -10.15 2.54 -4.50
C ALA A 255 -9.81 2.10 -5.94
N THR A 256 -9.29 3.05 -6.71
CA THR A 256 -8.73 2.77 -8.02
C THR A 256 -7.42 1.98 -7.89
N ARG A 257 -7.00 1.32 -8.97
CA ARG A 257 -5.69 0.66 -8.99
C ARG A 257 -4.54 1.62 -8.68
N GLY A 258 -4.63 2.89 -9.10
CA GLY A 258 -3.64 3.92 -8.81
C GLY A 258 -3.51 4.16 -7.31
N GLU A 259 -4.64 4.35 -6.62
CA GLU A 259 -4.69 4.53 -5.16
C GLU A 259 -4.22 3.28 -4.42
N MET A 260 -4.61 2.08 -4.87
CA MET A 260 -4.16 0.81 -4.27
C MET A 260 -2.65 0.63 -4.32
N ARG A 261 -1.94 1.20 -5.32
CA ARG A 261 -0.47 1.19 -5.41
C ARG A 261 0.21 2.03 -4.32
N THR A 262 -0.56 2.83 -3.59
CA THR A 262 -0.15 3.52 -2.37
C THR A 262 -0.69 2.82 -1.12
N PHE A 263 -1.97 2.46 -1.10
CA PHE A 263 -2.63 1.92 0.09
C PHE A 263 -2.03 0.60 0.58
N VAL A 264 -1.56 -0.28 -0.32
CA VAL A 264 -0.88 -1.53 0.08
C VAL A 264 0.47 -1.27 0.76
N CYS A 265 1.12 -0.14 0.52
CA CYS A 265 2.30 0.29 1.26
C CYS A 265 1.91 0.95 2.58
N ALA A 266 0.93 1.85 2.52
CA ALA A 266 0.44 2.61 3.65
C ALA A 266 -0.15 1.73 4.75
N GLN A 267 -0.58 0.48 4.49
CA GLN A 267 -1.09 -0.40 5.55
C GLN A 267 -0.05 -0.70 6.65
N CYS A 268 1.24 -0.41 6.42
CA CYS A 268 2.33 -0.53 7.39
C CYS A 268 3.18 0.74 7.47
N HIS A 269 3.25 1.56 6.41
CA HIS A 269 4.03 2.80 6.33
C HIS A 269 3.18 4.02 6.67
N ILE A 270 2.74 4.07 7.92
CA ILE A 270 1.84 5.09 8.51
C ILE A 270 2.26 5.44 9.93
N GLU A 271 1.86 6.62 10.40
CA GLU A 271 1.94 6.97 11.81
C GLU A 271 0.97 6.10 12.64
N TYR A 272 1.45 5.58 13.74
CA TYR A 272 0.65 4.76 14.64
C TYR A 272 1.15 4.79 16.07
N TYR A 273 0.30 4.35 16.98
CA TYR A 273 0.67 3.99 18.34
C TYR A 273 0.20 2.57 18.66
N CYS A 274 1.01 1.85 19.43
CA CYS A 274 0.64 0.55 19.98
C CYS A 274 1.24 0.33 21.36
N SER A 275 0.48 -0.31 22.25
CA SER A 275 0.94 -0.76 23.56
C SER A 275 0.10 -1.94 24.04
N SER A 276 0.45 -2.53 25.19
CA SER A 276 -0.42 -3.50 25.86
C SER A 276 -1.71 -2.89 26.44
N ALA A 277 -1.79 -1.56 26.50
CA ALA A 277 -2.95 -0.84 27.02
C ALA A 277 -3.99 -0.48 25.95
N MET A 278 -3.60 -0.46 24.67
CA MET A 278 -4.50 -0.17 23.56
C MET A 278 -4.01 -0.81 22.25
N PRO A 279 -4.92 -1.23 21.35
CA PRO A 279 -4.55 -1.80 20.07
C PRO A 279 -3.78 -0.80 19.21
N LEU A 280 -3.09 -1.30 18.18
CA LEU A 280 -2.44 -0.45 17.20
C LEU A 280 -3.46 0.53 16.61
N THR A 281 -3.25 1.80 16.86
CA THR A 281 -4.17 2.89 16.54
C THR A 281 -3.53 3.84 15.57
N VAL A 282 -4.27 4.17 14.50
CA VAL A 282 -3.88 5.13 13.46
C VAL A 282 -4.62 6.44 13.72
N PRO A 283 -3.94 7.60 13.83
CA PRO A 283 -4.51 8.87 14.33
C PRO A 283 -5.24 9.70 13.26
N TRP A 284 -5.92 9.07 12.30
CA TRP A 284 -6.47 9.75 11.12
C TRP A 284 -7.86 10.36 11.30
N GLY A 285 -8.43 10.30 12.48
CA GLY A 285 -9.78 10.85 12.75
C GLY A 285 -9.89 12.37 12.62
N LYS A 286 -8.76 13.09 12.65
CA LYS A 286 -8.71 14.56 12.47
C LYS A 286 -8.02 14.97 11.18
N GLY A 287 -7.37 14.06 10.47
CA GLY A 287 -6.60 14.30 9.25
C GLY A 287 -5.19 13.73 9.32
N LEU A 288 -4.32 14.20 8.40
CA LEU A 288 -2.99 13.61 8.16
C LEU A 288 -1.83 14.57 8.45
N SER A 289 -2.08 15.85 8.71
CA SER A 289 -0.99 16.78 9.05
C SER A 289 -0.48 16.55 10.47
N ALA A 290 0.75 16.99 10.76
CA ALA A 290 1.33 16.90 12.09
C ALA A 290 0.43 17.57 13.15
N ASP A 291 -0.11 18.76 12.86
CA ASP A 291 -1.02 19.49 13.77
C ASP A 291 -2.31 18.70 14.04
N GLN A 292 -2.89 18.07 13.01
CA GLN A 292 -4.09 17.24 13.14
C GLN A 292 -3.82 15.97 13.94
N THR A 293 -2.65 15.35 13.75
CA THR A 293 -2.19 14.20 14.54
C THR A 293 -1.99 14.59 16.02
N GLU A 294 -1.40 15.75 16.27
CA GLU A 294 -1.25 16.28 17.64
C GLU A 294 -2.61 16.52 18.32
N VAL A 295 -3.56 17.14 17.61
CA VAL A 295 -4.93 17.31 18.11
C VAL A 295 -5.57 15.98 18.46
N PHE A 296 -5.44 14.98 17.58
CA PHE A 296 -5.96 13.63 17.83
C PHE A 296 -5.41 13.04 19.13
N TRP A 297 -4.10 13.10 19.34
CA TRP A 297 -3.46 12.55 20.54
C TRP A 297 -3.75 13.37 21.80
N ASN A 298 -3.92 14.68 21.69
CA ASN A 298 -4.32 15.53 22.83
C ASN A 298 -5.75 15.24 23.31
N GLU A 299 -6.65 14.84 22.39
CA GLU A 299 -8.01 14.42 22.74
C GLU A 299 -8.09 12.96 23.19
N THR A 300 -7.11 12.13 22.81
CA THR A 300 -7.06 10.71 23.18
C THR A 300 -6.71 10.56 24.66
N LYS A 301 -7.41 9.65 25.35
CA LYS A 301 -7.14 9.32 26.76
C LYS A 301 -6.51 7.94 26.87
N MET A 302 -5.59 7.82 27.81
CA MET A 302 -5.09 6.52 28.24
C MET A 302 -6.21 5.77 28.99
N PRO A 303 -6.13 4.43 29.15
CA PRO A 303 -7.15 3.64 29.86
C PRO A 303 -7.40 4.10 31.31
N ASP A 304 -6.41 4.71 31.94
CA ASP A 304 -6.52 5.32 33.28
C ASP A 304 -7.18 6.70 33.30
N GLY A 305 -7.62 7.21 32.13
CA GLY A 305 -8.20 8.53 31.94
C GLY A 305 -7.20 9.67 31.81
N GLY A 306 -5.90 9.38 31.94
CA GLY A 306 -4.83 10.35 31.81
C GLY A 306 -4.62 10.84 30.39
N ARG A 307 -3.74 11.85 30.23
CA ARG A 307 -3.32 12.34 28.92
C ARG A 307 -2.52 11.28 28.19
N PHE A 308 -2.75 11.14 26.88
CA PHE A 308 -1.98 10.27 26.03
C PHE A 308 -0.50 10.71 25.91
N PHE A 309 0.41 9.74 25.92
CA PHE A 309 1.82 9.90 25.59
C PHE A 309 2.38 8.54 25.12
N ASP A 310 3.39 8.54 24.26
CA ASP A 310 4.02 7.30 23.79
C ASP A 310 4.90 6.66 24.87
N TYR A 311 5.71 7.47 25.53
CA TYR A 311 6.56 7.01 26.65
C TYR A 311 6.93 8.18 27.58
N LYS A 312 7.41 7.83 28.78
CA LYS A 312 8.03 8.80 29.70
C LYS A 312 9.53 8.72 29.55
N HIS A 313 10.15 9.87 29.37
CA HIS A 313 11.61 9.96 29.35
C HIS A 313 12.19 9.56 30.70
N ALA A 314 13.16 8.61 30.73
CA ALA A 314 13.60 7.98 31.97
C ALA A 314 14.33 8.92 32.92
N GLU A 315 15.05 9.95 32.44
CA GLU A 315 15.75 10.91 33.28
C GLU A 315 14.86 12.07 33.76
N THR A 316 13.98 12.56 32.88
CA THR A 316 13.22 13.79 33.16
C THR A 316 11.78 13.53 33.60
N GLY A 317 11.25 12.33 33.40
CA GLY A 317 9.84 12.00 33.60
C GLY A 317 8.89 12.67 32.61
N ALA A 318 9.41 13.41 31.62
CA ALA A 318 8.60 14.10 30.62
C ALA A 318 7.80 13.12 29.77
N PRO A 319 6.50 13.36 29.58
CA PRO A 319 5.69 12.61 28.62
C PRO A 319 6.07 13.02 27.19
N ILE A 320 6.37 12.05 26.34
CA ILE A 320 6.85 12.26 24.97
C ILE A 320 5.84 11.72 23.98
N LEU A 321 5.50 12.52 22.97
CA LEU A 321 4.93 12.08 21.71
C LEU A 321 6.06 11.90 20.71
N LYS A 322 5.97 10.89 19.85
CA LYS A 322 6.91 10.64 18.77
C LYS A 322 6.15 10.35 17.49
N ALA A 323 6.73 10.68 16.34
CA ALA A 323 6.33 10.15 15.06
C ALA A 323 7.16 8.89 14.76
N GLN A 324 6.53 7.84 14.22
CA GLN A 324 7.22 6.59 13.93
C GLN A 324 7.45 6.37 12.43
N HIS A 325 6.39 6.24 11.66
CA HIS A 325 6.41 5.87 10.25
C HIS A 325 5.45 6.74 9.42
N PRO A 326 5.50 8.08 9.51
CA PRO A 326 4.54 8.98 8.88
C PRO A 326 4.75 9.12 7.36
N GLU A 327 5.18 8.06 6.67
CA GLU A 327 5.50 8.13 5.24
C GLU A 327 4.27 8.44 4.39
N PHE A 328 3.12 7.80 4.70
CA PHE A 328 1.88 8.07 3.99
C PHE A 328 1.37 9.49 4.26
N GLU A 329 1.42 9.94 5.49
CA GLU A 329 1.04 11.29 5.91
C GLU A 329 1.91 12.35 5.24
N LEU A 330 3.22 12.16 5.21
CA LEU A 330 4.16 13.06 4.51
C LEU A 330 3.93 13.06 3.00
N TRP A 331 3.78 11.87 2.40
CA TRP A 331 3.50 11.73 0.97
C TRP A 331 2.20 12.43 0.59
N SER A 332 1.13 12.25 1.37
CA SER A 332 -0.22 12.78 1.08
C SER A 332 -0.27 14.30 0.94
N GLN A 333 0.64 15.01 1.58
CA GLN A 333 0.77 16.47 1.54
C GLN A 333 1.66 16.95 0.38
N GLY A 334 2.38 16.03 -0.26
CA GLY A 334 3.34 16.33 -1.31
C GLY A 334 2.71 16.58 -2.68
N VAL A 335 3.51 17.17 -3.58
CA VAL A 335 3.13 17.41 -4.99
C VAL A 335 2.88 16.09 -5.73
N HIS A 336 3.64 15.04 -5.44
CA HIS A 336 3.51 13.74 -6.07
C HIS A 336 2.14 13.11 -5.80
N ALA A 337 1.65 13.17 -4.57
CA ALA A 337 0.33 12.67 -4.22
C ALA A 337 -0.79 13.39 -4.99
N ARG A 338 -0.72 14.73 -5.06
CA ARG A 338 -1.69 15.56 -5.81
C ARG A 338 -1.63 15.31 -7.31
N SER A 339 -0.50 14.87 -7.83
CA SER A 339 -0.30 14.52 -9.24
C SER A 339 -0.63 13.05 -9.54
N GLY A 340 -1.14 12.28 -8.56
CA GLY A 340 -1.51 10.88 -8.73
C GLY A 340 -0.33 9.91 -8.81
N VAL A 341 0.88 10.33 -8.37
CA VAL A 341 2.06 9.47 -8.31
C VAL A 341 2.00 8.62 -7.04
N ALA A 342 1.93 7.31 -7.21
CA ALA A 342 1.84 6.36 -6.11
C ALA A 342 3.22 6.02 -5.50
N CYS A 343 3.23 5.49 -4.27
CA CYS A 343 4.45 4.99 -3.63
C CYS A 343 5.19 3.98 -4.51
N ALA A 344 4.44 3.06 -5.14
CA ALA A 344 4.99 2.04 -6.02
C ALA A 344 5.60 2.60 -7.32
N ASP A 345 5.28 3.83 -7.75
CA ASP A 345 5.90 4.42 -8.94
C ASP A 345 7.38 4.74 -8.72
N CYS A 346 7.74 5.09 -7.49
CA CYS A 346 9.11 5.37 -7.09
C CYS A 346 9.83 4.14 -6.52
N HIS A 347 9.16 3.37 -5.63
CA HIS A 347 9.78 2.27 -4.90
C HIS A 347 9.70 0.92 -5.61
N MET A 348 8.73 0.76 -6.54
CA MET A 348 8.50 -0.45 -7.34
C MET A 348 8.26 -0.06 -8.81
N PRO A 349 9.15 0.71 -9.45
CA PRO A 349 8.94 1.16 -10.81
C PRO A 349 8.89 -0.02 -11.77
N TYR A 350 8.18 0.17 -12.90
CA TYR A 350 8.12 -0.87 -13.90
C TYR A 350 9.44 -1.03 -14.66
N ALA A 351 9.87 -2.29 -14.82
CA ALA A 351 10.94 -2.69 -15.72
C ALA A 351 10.37 -3.41 -16.93
N ARG A 352 11.07 -3.33 -18.08
CA ARG A 352 10.81 -4.19 -19.24
C ARG A 352 11.74 -5.38 -19.19
N ASP A 353 11.17 -6.56 -19.43
CA ASP A 353 11.91 -7.79 -19.63
C ASP A 353 11.38 -8.43 -20.93
N GLY A 354 12.11 -8.20 -22.01
CA GLY A 354 11.60 -8.46 -23.36
C GLY A 354 10.33 -7.64 -23.65
N ALA A 355 9.27 -8.32 -24.06
CA ALA A 355 7.95 -7.73 -24.28
C ALA A 355 7.14 -7.51 -22.99
N THR A 356 7.55 -8.12 -21.87
CA THR A 356 6.80 -8.10 -20.62
C THR A 356 7.15 -6.86 -19.79
N LYS A 357 6.12 -6.22 -19.21
CA LYS A 357 6.26 -5.16 -18.22
C LYS A 357 6.09 -5.74 -16.82
N VAL A 358 7.14 -5.69 -16.01
CA VAL A 358 7.20 -6.27 -14.66
C VAL A 358 7.38 -5.15 -13.64
N SER A 359 6.61 -5.18 -12.55
CA SER A 359 6.83 -4.31 -11.40
C SER A 359 8.05 -4.79 -10.63
N ASP A 360 8.97 -3.85 -10.31
CA ASP A 360 10.19 -4.17 -9.58
C ASP A 360 9.88 -4.41 -8.11
N HIS A 361 9.93 -5.68 -7.67
CA HIS A 361 9.70 -6.06 -6.28
C HIS A 361 10.94 -5.95 -5.40
N TRP A 362 12.06 -5.49 -5.94
CA TRP A 362 13.18 -5.06 -5.13
C TRP A 362 12.91 -3.66 -4.56
N VAL A 363 12.07 -3.64 -3.53
CA VAL A 363 11.64 -2.41 -2.87
C VAL A 363 12.82 -1.79 -2.13
N ARG A 364 13.33 -0.66 -2.62
CA ARG A 364 14.50 0.05 -2.11
C ARG A 364 14.38 1.55 -2.31
N SER A 365 15.38 2.28 -1.81
CA SER A 365 15.46 3.72 -2.05
C SER A 365 15.41 4.06 -3.54
N PRO A 366 14.54 5.00 -3.99
CA PRO A 366 14.49 5.47 -5.37
C PRO A 366 15.81 6.03 -5.88
N LEU A 367 16.67 6.54 -4.98
CA LEU A 367 18.02 7.03 -5.31
C LEU A 367 18.96 5.94 -5.83
N LEU A 368 18.65 4.67 -5.57
CA LEU A 368 19.36 3.52 -6.15
C LEU A 368 18.83 3.13 -7.53
N ASN A 369 17.76 3.75 -7.99
CA ASN A 369 17.08 3.41 -9.24
C ASN A 369 16.49 4.65 -9.95
N ILE A 370 17.25 5.75 -9.98
CA ILE A 370 16.83 7.08 -10.48
C ILE A 370 16.26 6.99 -11.89
N SER A 371 16.90 6.20 -12.77
CA SER A 371 16.49 6.10 -14.17
C SER A 371 15.08 5.55 -14.34
N ARG A 372 14.63 4.65 -13.48
CA ARG A 372 13.28 4.08 -13.55
C ARG A 372 12.30 4.80 -12.63
N ALA A 373 12.77 5.24 -11.47
CA ALA A 373 11.92 5.87 -10.46
C ALA A 373 11.61 7.34 -10.78
N CYS A 374 12.56 8.07 -11.35
CA CYS A 374 12.45 9.52 -11.53
C CYS A 374 12.36 9.94 -13.00
N GLN A 375 13.25 9.39 -13.87
CA GLN A 375 13.39 9.88 -15.25
C GLN A 375 12.21 9.50 -16.18
N GLY A 376 11.27 8.67 -15.72
CA GLY A 376 9.99 8.45 -16.40
C GLY A 376 9.12 9.70 -16.47
N CYS A 377 9.28 10.63 -15.51
CA CYS A 377 8.51 11.86 -15.38
C CYS A 377 9.40 13.11 -15.40
N HIS A 378 10.61 13.03 -14.83
CA HIS A 378 11.59 14.13 -14.79
C HIS A 378 12.66 13.94 -15.87
N LYS A 379 12.88 14.97 -16.69
CA LYS A 379 13.91 15.01 -17.72
C LYS A 379 15.18 15.67 -17.20
#